data_2b37233b67b819c827800d11dc6e9b52
#
_entry.id   2b37233b67b819c827800d11dc6e9b52
#
_cell.length_a   1.000
_cell.length_b   1.000
_cell.length_c   1.000
_cell.angle_alpha   90.00
_cell.angle_beta   90.00
_cell.angle_gamma   90.00
#
_symmetry.space_group_name_H-M   'P 1'
#
loop_
_entity.id
_entity.type
_entity.pdbx_description
1 polymer ?
#
loop_
_entity_poly.entity_id
_entity_poly.type
_entity_poly.pdbx_seq_one_letter_code
_entity_poly.pdbx_strand_id
1 'polypeptide(L)'
;MPEMIFEYVLTLNNIDPKNDLTIIQNVDFGLTAEAFASGTADYTVEFEPFATSLEMNGNGHVIASLGEDSGYVPYTCFSALDSYIQAHPDIIQAFTNAIQKGLDYVGSHTPAEIADVIQPQFEETDTDKLIAIIDRYAAQDTWKEDCIFTEEAFNLLQNILDQAGEL
;
A
#
# COMPACT_ATOMS: atom_id res chain seq x y z
N MET A 1 2.11 -7.96 7.38
CA MET A 1 1.94 -6.48 7.32
C MET A 1 0.48 -6.04 7.24
N PRO A 2 -0.36 -6.40 6.26
CA PRO A 2 -1.74 -5.89 6.19
C PRO A 2 -2.55 -6.16 7.45
N GLU A 3 -2.48 -7.36 7.99
CA GLU A 3 -3.17 -7.74 9.22
C GLU A 3 -2.73 -6.90 10.42
N MET A 4 -1.42 -6.72 10.63
CA MET A 4 -0.90 -5.91 11.74
C MET A 4 -1.37 -4.45 11.67
N ILE A 5 -1.41 -3.86 10.46
CA ILE A 5 -1.95 -2.52 10.27
C ILE A 5 -3.45 -2.50 10.55
N PHE A 6 -4.19 -3.52 10.10
CA PHE A 6 -5.62 -3.63 10.36
C PHE A 6 -5.91 -3.73 11.87
N GLU A 7 -5.23 -4.62 12.57
CA GLU A 7 -5.37 -4.75 14.04
C GLU A 7 -5.00 -3.46 14.79
N TYR A 8 -3.96 -2.75 14.30
CA TYR A 8 -3.56 -1.46 14.85
C TYR A 8 -4.67 -0.42 14.68
N VAL A 9 -5.25 -0.29 13.48
CA VAL A 9 -6.35 0.64 13.19
C VAL A 9 -7.59 0.28 14.03
N LEU A 10 -7.93 -0.99 14.18
CA LEU A 10 -9.01 -1.43 15.06
C LEU A 10 -8.77 -0.98 16.52
N THR A 11 -7.54 -1.18 17.02
CA THR A 11 -7.16 -0.80 18.37
C THR A 11 -7.23 0.71 18.59
N LEU A 12 -6.83 1.51 17.61
CA LEU A 12 -6.98 2.99 17.65
C LEU A 12 -8.45 3.42 17.80
N ASN A 13 -9.36 2.60 17.27
CA ASN A 13 -10.80 2.84 17.34
C ASN A 13 -11.49 2.13 18.52
N ASN A 14 -10.74 1.62 19.50
CA ASN A 14 -11.23 0.90 20.66
C ASN A 14 -11.99 -0.40 20.32
N ILE A 15 -11.63 -1.04 19.23
CA ILE A 15 -12.12 -2.36 18.83
C ILE A 15 -11.04 -3.39 19.16
N ASP A 16 -11.39 -4.42 19.92
CA ASP A 16 -10.47 -5.51 20.27
C ASP A 16 -10.43 -6.55 19.13
N PRO A 17 -9.32 -6.65 18.38
CA PRO A 17 -9.25 -7.56 17.24
C PRO A 17 -9.40 -9.05 17.61
N LYS A 18 -9.22 -9.42 18.89
CA LYS A 18 -9.31 -10.80 19.37
C LYS A 18 -10.69 -11.17 19.91
N ASN A 19 -11.45 -10.19 20.40
CA ASN A 19 -12.71 -10.44 21.09
C ASN A 19 -13.93 -9.90 20.37
N ASP A 20 -13.79 -8.82 19.57
CA ASP A 20 -14.93 -8.14 18.94
C ASP A 20 -15.22 -8.64 17.52
N LEU A 21 -14.29 -9.35 16.90
CA LEU A 21 -14.43 -9.88 15.53
C LEU A 21 -13.69 -11.21 15.35
N THR A 22 -13.93 -11.86 14.23
CA THR A 22 -13.21 -13.08 13.82
C THR A 22 -12.34 -12.78 12.62
N ILE A 23 -11.02 -12.81 12.78
CA ILE A 23 -10.07 -12.65 11.68
C ILE A 23 -9.78 -14.02 11.06
N ILE A 24 -10.00 -14.15 9.75
CA ILE A 24 -9.73 -15.35 8.97
C ILE A 24 -8.35 -15.20 8.32
N GLN A 25 -7.38 -15.99 8.76
CA GLN A 25 -5.96 -15.89 8.35
C GLN A 25 -5.52 -17.04 7.41
N ASN A 26 -6.35 -18.04 7.22
CA ASN A 26 -6.00 -19.27 6.49
C ASN A 26 -6.34 -19.22 4.99
N VAL A 27 -6.43 -18.03 4.42
CA VAL A 27 -6.62 -17.81 2.97
C VAL A 27 -5.32 -17.25 2.39
N ASP A 28 -4.85 -17.86 1.30
CA ASP A 28 -3.68 -17.34 0.58
C ASP A 28 -3.95 -15.92 0.10
N PHE A 29 -2.95 -15.04 0.24
CA PHE A 29 -3.07 -13.62 -0.06
C PHE A 29 -3.59 -13.31 -1.47
N GLY A 30 -3.26 -14.13 -2.47
CA GLY A 30 -3.77 -13.98 -3.83
C GLY A 30 -5.21 -14.45 -4.04
N LEU A 31 -5.85 -15.05 -3.03
CA LEU A 31 -7.20 -15.62 -3.09
C LEU A 31 -8.22 -14.91 -2.18
N THR A 32 -7.80 -13.88 -1.44
CA THR A 32 -8.65 -13.16 -0.48
C THR A 32 -9.86 -12.52 -1.13
N ALA A 33 -9.69 -11.86 -2.28
CA ALA A 33 -10.77 -11.24 -3.03
C ALA A 33 -11.80 -12.27 -3.54
N GLU A 34 -11.36 -13.43 -4.01
CA GLU A 34 -12.26 -14.52 -4.45
C GLU A 34 -13.02 -15.12 -3.26
N ALA A 35 -12.34 -15.34 -2.13
CA ALA A 35 -12.95 -15.81 -0.91
C ALA A 35 -14.04 -14.86 -0.42
N PHE A 36 -13.76 -13.57 -0.38
CA PHE A 36 -14.73 -12.53 -0.05
C PHE A 36 -15.92 -12.52 -1.02
N ALA A 37 -15.68 -12.53 -2.33
CA ALA A 37 -16.73 -12.56 -3.34
C ALA A 37 -17.63 -13.81 -3.24
N SER A 38 -17.11 -14.92 -2.67
CA SER A 38 -17.89 -16.12 -2.41
C SER A 38 -18.73 -16.06 -1.12
N GLY A 39 -18.63 -14.96 -0.35
CA GLY A 39 -19.37 -14.78 0.90
C GLY A 39 -18.73 -15.43 2.12
N THR A 40 -17.42 -15.61 2.11
CA THR A 40 -16.68 -16.22 3.24
C THR A 40 -16.60 -15.31 4.45
N ALA A 41 -16.62 -13.97 4.25
CA ALA A 41 -16.51 -12.95 5.28
C ALA A 41 -17.32 -11.71 4.93
N ASP A 42 -17.66 -10.89 5.93
CA ASP A 42 -18.38 -9.61 5.76
C ASP A 42 -17.46 -8.51 5.25
N TYR A 43 -16.16 -8.59 5.53
CA TYR A 43 -15.14 -7.62 5.16
C TYR A 43 -13.88 -8.35 4.67
N THR A 44 -13.10 -7.68 3.82
CA THR A 44 -11.77 -8.14 3.40
C THR A 44 -10.79 -6.98 3.39
N VAL A 45 -9.52 -7.28 3.57
CA VAL A 45 -8.41 -6.33 3.39
C VAL A 45 -7.72 -6.65 2.09
N GLU A 46 -7.77 -5.72 1.15
CA GLU A 46 -7.27 -5.93 -0.20
C GLU A 46 -6.25 -4.86 -0.60
N PHE A 47 -5.31 -5.26 -1.44
CA PHE A 47 -4.48 -4.34 -2.22
C PHE A 47 -5.07 -4.13 -3.62
N GLU A 48 -4.60 -3.10 -4.29
CA GLU A 48 -4.84 -2.98 -5.72
C GLU A 48 -4.02 -4.03 -6.51
N PRO A 49 -4.55 -4.59 -7.59
CA PRO A 49 -5.78 -4.22 -8.30
C PRO A 49 -7.05 -4.93 -7.80
N PHE A 50 -7.00 -5.68 -6.71
CA PHE A 50 -8.10 -6.53 -6.23
C PHE A 50 -9.26 -5.70 -5.68
N ALA A 51 -8.99 -4.65 -4.90
CA ALA A 51 -10.02 -3.76 -4.37
C ALA A 51 -10.86 -3.12 -5.49
N THR A 52 -10.20 -2.52 -6.48
CA THR A 52 -10.89 -1.96 -7.65
C THR A 52 -11.63 -3.04 -8.45
N SER A 53 -11.08 -4.25 -8.57
CA SER A 53 -11.75 -5.35 -9.28
C SER A 53 -13.03 -5.80 -8.57
N LEU A 54 -13.05 -5.87 -7.25
CA LEU A 54 -14.26 -6.19 -6.47
C LEU A 54 -15.35 -5.16 -6.70
N GLU A 55 -15.01 -3.86 -6.70
CA GLU A 55 -15.98 -2.79 -6.96
C GLU A 55 -16.51 -2.81 -8.39
N MET A 56 -15.63 -2.91 -9.39
CA MET A 56 -16.03 -2.95 -10.81
C MET A 56 -16.92 -4.16 -11.13
N ASN A 57 -16.72 -5.29 -10.44
CA ASN A 57 -17.53 -6.49 -10.59
C ASN A 57 -18.82 -6.47 -9.73
N GLY A 58 -19.02 -5.43 -8.91
CA GLY A 58 -20.19 -5.33 -8.03
C GLY A 58 -20.20 -6.31 -6.86
N ASN A 59 -19.04 -6.84 -6.50
CA ASN A 59 -18.87 -7.82 -5.42
C ASN A 59 -18.55 -7.18 -4.06
N GLY A 60 -18.29 -5.87 -4.02
CA GLY A 60 -17.98 -5.16 -2.79
C GLY A 60 -17.80 -3.66 -3.02
N HIS A 61 -17.51 -2.94 -1.94
CA HIS A 61 -17.21 -1.51 -1.95
C HIS A 61 -16.04 -1.23 -1.02
N VAL A 62 -15.12 -0.38 -1.42
CA VAL A 62 -14.08 0.14 -0.52
C VAL A 62 -14.73 1.09 0.49
N ILE A 63 -14.56 0.83 1.78
CA ILE A 63 -15.19 1.59 2.87
C ILE A 63 -14.20 2.34 3.74
N ALA A 64 -12.93 1.95 3.72
CA ALA A 64 -11.85 2.59 4.49
C ALA A 64 -10.50 2.31 3.84
N SER A 65 -9.54 3.18 4.10
CA SER A 65 -8.13 3.01 3.73
C SER A 65 -7.29 2.78 4.97
N LEU A 66 -6.66 1.63 5.08
CA LEU A 66 -5.74 1.36 6.18
C LEU A 66 -4.55 2.34 6.17
N GLY A 67 -4.15 2.80 4.99
CA GLY A 67 -3.06 3.78 4.85
C GLY A 67 -3.41 5.16 5.42
N GLU A 68 -4.65 5.64 5.21
CA GLU A 68 -5.12 6.90 5.80
C GLU A 68 -5.30 6.78 7.31
N ASP A 69 -5.91 5.69 7.77
CA ASP A 69 -6.28 5.49 9.18
C ASP A 69 -5.08 5.14 10.07
N SER A 70 -4.01 4.53 9.54
CA SER A 70 -2.82 4.17 10.30
C SER A 70 -1.80 5.30 10.45
N GLY A 71 -1.89 6.33 9.63
CA GLY A 71 -0.86 7.35 9.47
C GLY A 71 0.28 6.92 8.53
N TYR A 72 1.32 7.76 8.43
CA TYR A 72 2.42 7.53 7.48
C TYR A 72 3.32 6.38 7.92
N VAL A 73 2.98 5.17 7.50
CA VAL A 73 3.76 3.95 7.73
C VAL A 73 4.50 3.56 6.45
N PRO A 74 5.84 3.38 6.48
CA PRO A 74 6.56 2.93 5.30
C PRO A 74 6.21 1.47 4.98
N TYR A 75 5.84 1.20 3.73
CA TYR A 75 5.53 -0.16 3.28
C TYR A 75 6.72 -0.81 2.58
N THR A 76 7.27 -0.12 1.59
CA THR A 76 8.45 -0.57 0.85
C THR A 76 9.53 0.49 0.86
N CYS A 77 10.78 0.06 0.86
CA CYS A 77 11.94 0.94 0.74
C CYS A 77 13.03 0.27 -0.12
N PHE A 78 13.86 1.10 -0.72
CA PHE A 78 15.11 0.64 -1.34
C PHE A 78 16.22 0.62 -0.29
N SER A 79 16.99 -0.44 -0.27
CA SER A 79 18.14 -0.58 0.64
C SER A 79 19.39 -1.04 -0.13
N ALA A 80 20.54 -0.63 0.36
CA ALA A 80 21.83 -1.04 -0.17
C ALA A 80 22.81 -1.25 0.98
N LEU A 81 23.83 -2.08 0.76
CA LEU A 81 24.90 -2.27 1.75
C LEU A 81 25.72 -0.98 1.92
N ASP A 82 26.08 -0.65 3.14
CA ASP A 82 26.94 0.52 3.44
C ASP A 82 28.22 0.54 2.62
N SER A 83 28.84 -0.62 2.45
CA SER A 83 30.06 -0.76 1.63
C SER A 83 29.82 -0.42 0.15
N TYR A 84 28.61 -0.74 -0.37
CA TYR A 84 28.25 -0.40 -1.75
C TYR A 84 27.96 1.11 -1.89
N ILE A 85 27.25 1.70 -0.92
CA ILE A 85 26.97 3.14 -0.89
C ILE A 85 28.28 3.94 -0.89
N GLN A 86 29.24 3.53 -0.03
CA GLN A 86 30.54 4.19 0.07
C GLN A 86 31.41 4.02 -1.19
N ALA A 87 31.33 2.86 -1.86
CA ALA A 87 32.12 2.58 -3.05
C ALA A 87 31.52 3.21 -4.33
N HIS A 88 30.20 3.46 -4.36
CA HIS A 88 29.47 3.88 -5.55
C HIS A 88 28.47 5.04 -5.28
N PRO A 89 28.92 6.14 -4.65
CA PRO A 89 28.01 7.25 -4.27
C PRO A 89 27.31 7.86 -5.47
N ASP A 90 27.97 7.93 -6.63
CA ASP A 90 27.42 8.49 -7.85
C ASP A 90 26.23 7.64 -8.39
N ILE A 91 26.33 6.32 -8.26
CA ILE A 91 25.25 5.41 -8.68
C ILE A 91 24.05 5.55 -7.74
N ILE A 92 24.29 5.59 -6.43
CA ILE A 92 23.24 5.79 -5.44
C ILE A 92 22.53 7.14 -5.65
N GLN A 93 23.31 8.20 -5.88
CA GLN A 93 22.72 9.53 -6.15
C GLN A 93 21.92 9.53 -7.45
N ALA A 94 22.42 8.91 -8.52
CA ALA A 94 21.70 8.83 -9.80
C ALA A 94 20.41 8.03 -9.66
N PHE A 95 20.41 6.94 -8.89
CA PHE A 95 19.23 6.14 -8.59
C PHE A 95 18.19 6.97 -7.81
N THR A 96 18.61 7.63 -6.73
CA THR A 96 17.74 8.49 -5.92
C THR A 96 17.13 9.63 -6.76
N ASN A 97 17.93 10.26 -7.63
CA ASN A 97 17.45 11.29 -8.54
C ASN A 97 16.42 10.76 -9.56
N ALA A 98 16.58 9.51 -9.99
CA ALA A 98 15.60 8.87 -10.90
C ALA A 98 14.26 8.60 -10.19
N ILE A 99 14.30 8.12 -8.95
CA ILE A 99 13.09 7.94 -8.13
C ILE A 99 12.42 9.28 -7.88
N GLN A 100 13.18 10.33 -7.48
CA GLN A 100 12.61 11.65 -7.27
C GLN A 100 11.90 12.19 -8.51
N LYS A 101 12.48 12.02 -9.71
CA LYS A 101 11.79 12.40 -10.95
C LYS A 101 10.48 11.64 -11.17
N GLY A 102 10.43 10.37 -10.75
CA GLY A 102 9.19 9.59 -10.80
C GLY A 102 8.13 10.16 -9.85
N LEU A 103 8.52 10.50 -8.62
CA LEU A 103 7.63 11.13 -7.63
C LEU A 103 7.13 12.50 -8.12
N ASP A 104 8.03 13.34 -8.65
CA ASP A 104 7.68 14.65 -9.23
C ASP A 104 6.68 14.50 -10.39
N TYR A 105 6.86 13.46 -11.22
CA TYR A 105 5.94 13.17 -12.32
C TYR A 105 4.55 12.79 -11.79
N VAL A 106 4.50 11.85 -10.85
CA VAL A 106 3.24 11.40 -10.23
C VAL A 106 2.51 12.55 -9.54
N GLY A 107 3.23 13.41 -8.81
CA GLY A 107 2.66 14.56 -8.11
C GLY A 107 2.16 15.70 -9.02
N SER A 108 2.53 15.70 -10.31
CA SER A 108 2.22 16.79 -11.25
C SER A 108 1.36 16.40 -12.44
N HIS A 109 1.01 15.12 -12.60
CA HIS A 109 0.24 14.60 -13.73
C HIS A 109 -1.08 13.98 -13.29
N THR A 110 -2.02 13.92 -14.21
CA THR A 110 -3.32 13.29 -13.99
C THR A 110 -3.20 11.76 -13.94
N PRO A 111 -4.13 11.05 -13.29
CA PRO A 111 -4.16 9.58 -13.30
C PRO A 111 -4.09 8.96 -14.69
N ALA A 112 -4.73 9.58 -15.68
CA ALA A 112 -4.70 9.11 -17.07
C ALA A 112 -3.30 9.23 -17.70
N GLU A 113 -2.61 10.37 -17.49
CA GLU A 113 -1.24 10.57 -17.99
C GLU A 113 -0.25 9.63 -17.32
N ILE A 114 -0.42 9.36 -16.03
CA ILE A 114 0.40 8.38 -15.30
C ILE A 114 0.13 6.98 -15.85
N ALA A 115 -1.14 6.60 -16.04
CA ALA A 115 -1.53 5.30 -16.59
C ALA A 115 -0.90 5.06 -17.97
N ASP A 116 -0.92 6.05 -18.87
CA ASP A 116 -0.31 5.96 -20.19
C ASP A 116 1.20 5.61 -20.13
N VAL A 117 1.92 6.16 -19.15
CA VAL A 117 3.36 5.92 -18.98
C VAL A 117 3.65 4.53 -18.43
N ILE A 118 2.85 4.08 -17.45
CA ILE A 118 3.14 2.81 -16.75
C ILE A 118 2.41 1.60 -17.35
N GLN A 119 1.44 1.79 -18.26
CA GLN A 119 0.67 0.73 -18.90
C GLN A 119 1.53 -0.43 -19.46
N PRO A 120 2.72 -0.18 -20.05
CA PRO A 120 3.58 -1.28 -20.53
C PRO A 120 4.09 -2.24 -19.44
N GLN A 121 4.05 -1.85 -18.17
CA GLN A 121 4.41 -2.69 -17.04
C GLN A 121 3.19 -3.41 -16.42
N PHE A 122 1.97 -3.05 -16.88
CA PHE A 122 0.71 -3.58 -16.39
C PHE A 122 -0.17 -4.06 -17.54
N GLU A 123 0.41 -4.85 -18.44
CA GLU A 123 -0.24 -5.31 -19.68
C GLU A 123 -1.55 -6.08 -19.44
N GLU A 124 -1.69 -6.75 -18.27
CA GLU A 124 -2.87 -7.52 -17.90
C GLU A 124 -3.98 -6.67 -17.24
N THR A 125 -3.71 -5.38 -17.00
CA THR A 125 -4.67 -4.47 -16.37
C THR A 125 -5.24 -3.51 -17.41
N ASP A 126 -6.56 -3.51 -17.56
CA ASP A 126 -7.25 -2.56 -18.45
C ASP A 126 -6.93 -1.11 -18.06
N THR A 127 -6.76 -0.24 -19.05
CA THR A 127 -6.39 1.17 -18.83
C THR A 127 -7.37 1.89 -17.91
N ASP A 128 -8.66 1.70 -18.06
CA ASP A 128 -9.67 2.32 -17.20
C ASP A 128 -9.54 1.87 -15.74
N LYS A 129 -9.24 0.58 -15.52
CA LYS A 129 -8.95 0.06 -14.18
C LYS A 129 -7.67 0.66 -13.61
N LEU A 130 -6.60 0.75 -14.41
CA LEU A 130 -5.34 1.34 -13.99
C LEU A 130 -5.50 2.81 -13.60
N ILE A 131 -6.28 3.59 -14.36
CA ILE A 131 -6.63 4.97 -14.03
C ILE A 131 -7.37 5.04 -12.68
N ALA A 132 -8.36 4.18 -12.45
CA ALA A 132 -9.12 4.16 -11.21
C ALA A 132 -8.24 3.82 -9.99
N ILE A 133 -7.29 2.90 -10.13
CA ILE A 133 -6.30 2.54 -9.10
C ILE A 133 -5.40 3.74 -8.77
N ILE A 134 -4.88 4.40 -9.80
CA ILE A 134 -4.01 5.57 -9.63
C ILE A 134 -4.76 6.72 -8.95
N ASP A 135 -5.98 6.99 -9.39
CA ASP A 135 -6.83 8.03 -8.81
C ASP A 135 -7.10 7.78 -7.32
N ARG A 136 -7.41 6.54 -6.95
CA ARG A 136 -7.61 6.14 -5.55
C ARG A 136 -6.35 6.34 -4.72
N TYR A 137 -5.20 5.85 -5.18
CA TYR A 137 -3.95 6.01 -4.46
C TYR A 137 -3.52 7.47 -4.34
N ALA A 138 -3.77 8.29 -5.36
CA ALA A 138 -3.53 9.73 -5.29
C ALA A 138 -4.43 10.41 -4.25
N ALA A 139 -5.72 10.05 -4.22
CA ALA A 139 -6.67 10.58 -3.25
C ALA A 139 -6.34 10.20 -1.79
N GLN A 140 -5.70 9.05 -1.59
CA GLN A 140 -5.26 8.54 -0.28
C GLN A 140 -3.87 9.05 0.15
N ASP A 141 -3.25 9.96 -0.59
CA ASP A 141 -1.88 10.44 -0.33
C ASP A 141 -0.85 9.29 -0.18
N THR A 142 -0.99 8.25 -1.03
CA THR A 142 -0.19 7.02 -0.92
C THR A 142 1.28 7.24 -1.30
N TRP A 143 1.56 8.14 -2.24
CA TRP A 143 2.90 8.37 -2.77
C TRP A 143 3.56 9.55 -2.10
N LYS A 144 4.79 9.34 -1.64
CA LYS A 144 5.59 10.43 -1.08
C LYS A 144 5.94 11.49 -2.13
N GLU A 145 6.11 12.72 -1.65
CA GLU A 145 6.61 13.83 -2.47
C GLU A 145 8.14 13.77 -2.65
N ASP A 146 8.86 13.12 -1.74
CA ASP A 146 10.32 13.06 -1.73
C ASP A 146 10.88 11.68 -1.33
N CYS A 147 12.19 11.50 -1.51
CA CYS A 147 12.93 10.28 -1.16
C CYS A 147 13.39 10.24 0.30
N ILE A 148 12.86 11.08 1.20
CA ILE A 148 13.28 11.11 2.61
C ILE A 148 12.56 10.04 3.41
N PHE A 149 13.31 9.09 3.98
CA PHE A 149 12.81 8.11 4.93
C PHE A 149 12.87 8.71 6.34
N THR A 150 11.73 9.03 6.93
CA THR A 150 11.68 9.74 8.20
C THR A 150 11.77 8.80 9.40
N GLU A 151 12.42 9.25 10.47
CA GLU A 151 12.48 8.51 11.73
C GLU A 151 11.10 8.32 12.36
N GLU A 152 10.21 9.29 12.20
CA GLU A 152 8.83 9.23 12.72
C GLU A 152 8.04 8.10 12.08
N ALA A 153 8.10 7.97 10.74
CA ALA A 153 7.44 6.89 10.02
C ALA A 153 8.02 5.51 10.39
N PHE A 154 9.35 5.44 10.56
CA PHE A 154 10.01 4.21 11.00
C PHE A 154 9.62 3.82 12.43
N ASN A 155 9.57 4.77 13.35
CA ASN A 155 9.15 4.52 14.74
C ASN A 155 7.68 4.08 14.81
N LEU A 156 6.80 4.64 13.98
CA LEU A 156 5.42 4.19 13.88
C LEU A 156 5.34 2.73 13.42
N LEU A 157 6.09 2.35 12.40
CA LEU A 157 6.18 0.96 11.96
C LEU A 157 6.66 0.03 13.08
N GLN A 158 7.73 0.41 13.80
CA GLN A 158 8.23 -0.38 14.92
C GLN A 158 7.19 -0.55 16.04
N ASN A 159 6.46 0.50 16.37
CA ASN A 159 5.38 0.44 17.37
C ASN A 159 4.27 -0.53 16.94
N ILE A 160 3.90 -0.54 15.68
CA ILE A 160 2.90 -1.47 15.14
C ILE A 160 3.40 -2.92 15.23
N LEU A 161 4.65 -3.17 14.88
CA LEU A 161 5.27 -4.49 14.98
C LEU A 161 5.38 -4.97 16.43
N ASP A 162 5.75 -4.08 17.35
CA ASP A 162 5.82 -4.41 18.80
C ASP A 162 4.43 -4.77 19.35
N GLN A 163 3.39 -4.01 19.01
CA GLN A 163 2.02 -4.30 19.43
C GLN A 163 1.50 -5.63 18.85
N ALA A 164 1.95 -6.00 17.67
CA ALA A 164 1.65 -7.30 17.05
C ALA A 164 2.47 -8.46 17.64
N GLY A 165 3.51 -8.18 18.45
CA GLY A 165 4.40 -9.20 19.00
C GLY A 165 5.45 -9.73 18.01
N GLU A 166 5.79 -8.93 17.00
CA GLU A 166 6.73 -9.29 15.92
C GLU A 166 8.12 -8.63 16.09
N LEU A 167 8.36 -7.90 17.16
CA LEU A 167 9.66 -7.35 17.60
C LEU A 167 10.11 -7.95 18.92
#